data_2e7a613ff57ad1066d1b909695c1e5b8
#
_entry.id   2e7a613ff57ad1066d1b909695c1e5b8
#
_cell.length_a   1.000
_cell.length_b   1.000
_cell.length_c   1.000
_cell.angle_alpha   90.00
_cell.angle_beta   90.00
_cell.angle_gamma   90.00
#
_symmetry.space_group_name_H-M   'P 1'
#
loop_
_entity.id
_entity.type
_entity.pdbx_description
1 polymer ?
#
loop_
_entity_poly.entity_id
_entity_poly.type
_entity_poly.pdbx_seq_one_letter_code
_entity_poly.pdbx_strand_id
1 'polypeptide(L)'
;LKLLEIEDKDFMKITDATYKLSIRFEDFYKKGAGAFHYPFGSTNTDGNVAVLNDWYFKKFLYPETPNSDYADCMCPIMALVNENKIFENSEGVLPNFNFRKDTAYHFNAVKFANWLRTEYAIPRGVKNILAEVKMVDFDDENGINFLQLDNGEKVTADLFIDCTGFKSILLAGALNEPFISMSDILPNNSAWAAQIPYVDKRKEMITYTNCHAINNGWVWTIPLWNRLGTGYVYSDKYISDEDALEEFKQYLRSTGHFDDEMDFNNQGIKFKNIKSRVGIHERIWVKNVAAIGLSAGFIEPLESNGLLSIHEFLMRMIRILGRDSEGYVSQWDIDVYNYACRRYFKAFADFVALHYALSHRDDTPYWRDIGKRDFGSITKKVDTSEVSGFTRAADARMENYGFTGLGGIPFISSGMNYFPTDNNSLYAYNDICKEEWKEKYKLAADNLDKKKAEWKEIVKDCPTMYDYLKEHIHGTD
;
A
#
# COMPACT_ATOMS: atom_id res chain seq x y z
N LEU A 1 -1.07 13.57 9.95
CA LEU A 1 -1.44 14.98 9.75
C LEU A 1 -2.37 15.46 10.86
N LYS A 2 -3.48 14.75 11.13
CA LYS A 2 -4.48 15.13 12.16
C LYS A 2 -3.90 15.33 13.56
N LEU A 3 -2.97 14.48 14.00
CA LEU A 3 -2.27 14.65 15.28
C LEU A 3 -1.43 15.93 15.35
N LEU A 4 -1.11 16.49 14.20
CA LEU A 4 -0.32 17.71 14.06
C LEU A 4 -1.21 18.93 13.74
N GLU A 5 -2.55 18.75 13.80
CA GLU A 5 -3.54 19.79 13.48
C GLU A 5 -3.39 20.36 12.05
N ILE A 6 -2.94 19.52 11.11
CA ILE A 6 -2.81 19.89 9.70
C ILE A 6 -4.10 19.49 8.97
N GLU A 7 -4.79 20.50 8.44
CA GLU A 7 -6.02 20.33 7.67
C GLU A 7 -5.72 20.12 6.18
N ASP A 8 -6.67 19.52 5.45
CA ASP A 8 -6.54 19.21 4.02
C ASP A 8 -6.20 20.44 3.18
N LYS A 9 -6.86 21.58 3.46
CA LYS A 9 -6.62 22.87 2.79
C LYS A 9 -5.20 23.42 2.97
N ASP A 10 -4.49 23.01 4.02
CA ASP A 10 -3.17 23.53 4.33
C ASP A 10 -2.10 23.00 3.39
N PHE A 11 -2.26 21.76 2.91
CA PHE A 11 -1.23 21.09 2.09
C PHE A 11 -1.70 20.60 0.74
N MET A 12 -2.99 20.21 0.56
CA MET A 12 -3.43 19.51 -0.65
C MET A 12 -3.23 20.34 -1.91
N LYS A 13 -3.55 21.64 -1.87
CA LYS A 13 -3.35 22.54 -3.02
C LYS A 13 -1.88 22.63 -3.43
N ILE A 14 -1.00 22.79 -2.46
CA ILE A 14 0.45 22.94 -2.68
C ILE A 14 1.08 21.66 -3.21
N THR A 15 0.56 20.51 -2.81
CA THR A 15 1.10 19.19 -3.12
C THR A 15 0.43 18.49 -4.29
N ASP A 16 -0.48 19.18 -5.00
CA ASP A 16 -1.33 18.62 -6.06
C ASP A 16 -2.11 17.39 -5.58
N ALA A 17 -2.51 17.36 -4.33
CA ALA A 17 -3.08 16.17 -3.72
C ALA A 17 -4.51 15.89 -4.19
N THR A 18 -4.86 14.60 -4.18
CA THR A 18 -6.21 14.08 -4.36
C THR A 18 -6.53 13.08 -3.27
N TYR A 19 -7.80 12.70 -3.12
CA TYR A 19 -8.18 11.68 -2.15
C TYR A 19 -8.00 10.26 -2.69
N LYS A 20 -7.79 9.32 -1.78
CA LYS A 20 -7.65 7.90 -2.05
C LYS A 20 -8.55 7.10 -1.12
N LEU A 21 -9.44 6.29 -1.68
CA LEU A 21 -10.40 5.47 -0.95
C LEU A 21 -10.11 3.97 -1.05
N SER A 22 -9.33 3.54 -2.04
CA SER A 22 -8.98 2.13 -2.23
C SER A 22 -7.71 1.93 -3.05
N ILE A 23 -7.28 0.69 -3.16
CA ILE A 23 -6.32 0.21 -4.17
C ILE A 23 -7.05 -0.78 -5.06
N ARG A 24 -6.89 -0.64 -6.38
CA ARG A 24 -7.45 -1.53 -7.39
C ARG A 24 -6.36 -2.39 -7.98
N PHE A 25 -6.59 -3.71 -8.01
CA PHE A 25 -5.67 -4.68 -8.58
C PHE A 25 -6.32 -5.30 -9.82
N GLU A 26 -5.66 -5.18 -10.97
CA GLU A 26 -6.14 -5.64 -12.25
C GLU A 26 -5.25 -6.76 -12.78
N ASP A 27 -5.85 -7.83 -13.24
CA ASP A 27 -5.18 -8.98 -13.87
C ASP A 27 -4.14 -9.73 -13.01
N PHE A 28 -4.14 -9.53 -11.70
CA PHE A 28 -3.25 -10.27 -10.80
C PHE A 28 -3.62 -11.75 -10.67
N TYR A 29 -4.92 -12.08 -10.67
CA TYR A 29 -5.36 -13.46 -10.60
C TYR A 29 -5.01 -14.24 -11.88
N LYS A 30 -5.54 -13.79 -13.01
CA LYS A 30 -5.26 -14.28 -14.37
C LYS A 30 -5.36 -13.12 -15.35
N LYS A 31 -4.61 -13.19 -16.44
CA LYS A 31 -4.71 -12.20 -17.52
C LYS A 31 -6.13 -12.17 -18.08
N GLY A 32 -6.73 -10.97 -18.12
CA GLY A 32 -8.11 -10.76 -18.58
C GLY A 32 -9.19 -11.18 -17.57
N ALA A 33 -8.85 -11.51 -16.33
CA ALA A 33 -9.83 -11.85 -15.29
C ALA A 33 -10.52 -10.64 -14.68
N GLY A 34 -10.08 -9.45 -15.02
CA GLY A 34 -10.61 -8.19 -14.49
C GLY A 34 -9.92 -7.72 -13.23
N ALA A 35 -10.61 -6.92 -12.44
CA ALA A 35 -10.02 -6.25 -11.29
C ALA A 35 -10.85 -6.47 -10.01
N PHE A 36 -10.20 -6.23 -8.88
CA PHE A 36 -10.83 -6.16 -7.56
C PHE A 36 -10.25 -5.00 -6.75
N HIS A 37 -10.90 -4.64 -5.67
CA HIS A 37 -10.50 -3.54 -4.80
C HIS A 37 -10.15 -4.01 -3.40
N TYR A 38 -9.16 -3.37 -2.82
CA TYR A 38 -8.95 -3.31 -1.38
C TYR A 38 -9.31 -1.90 -0.90
N PRO A 39 -10.55 -1.71 -0.39
CA PRO A 39 -11.01 -0.41 0.09
C PRO A 39 -10.42 -0.07 1.46
N PHE A 40 -10.38 1.22 1.77
CA PHE A 40 -10.12 1.72 3.11
C PHE A 40 -11.41 1.75 3.92
N GLY A 41 -11.28 1.89 5.25
CA GLY A 41 -12.45 1.87 6.14
C GLY A 41 -12.85 0.48 6.60
N SER A 42 -13.98 0.43 7.25
CA SER A 42 -14.45 -0.78 7.94
C SER A 42 -15.48 -1.55 7.12
N THR A 43 -15.44 -2.87 7.24
CA THR A 43 -16.50 -3.74 6.72
C THR A 43 -17.82 -3.54 7.47
N ASN A 44 -18.93 -3.62 6.77
CA ASN A 44 -20.26 -3.55 7.40
C ASN A 44 -20.71 -4.94 7.85
N THR A 45 -20.22 -5.38 8.99
CA THR A 45 -20.55 -6.68 9.59
C THR A 45 -21.67 -6.58 10.62
N ASP A 46 -22.14 -5.39 10.97
CA ASP A 46 -23.10 -5.14 12.06
C ASP A 46 -22.70 -5.85 13.37
N GLY A 47 -21.39 -5.96 13.64
CA GLY A 47 -20.82 -6.69 14.77
C GLY A 47 -20.79 -8.21 14.64
N ASN A 48 -21.30 -8.77 13.54
CA ASN A 48 -21.28 -10.20 13.26
C ASN A 48 -20.23 -10.57 12.19
N VAL A 49 -19.07 -11.05 12.62
CA VAL A 49 -17.97 -11.46 11.73
C VAL A 49 -18.37 -12.58 10.75
N ALA A 50 -19.40 -13.37 11.07
CA ALA A 50 -19.87 -14.44 10.19
C ALA A 50 -20.41 -13.93 8.84
N VAL A 51 -20.86 -12.66 8.80
CA VAL A 51 -21.31 -12.00 7.54
C VAL A 51 -20.21 -11.96 6.48
N LEU A 52 -18.94 -11.96 6.87
CA LEU A 52 -17.81 -12.04 5.93
C LEU A 52 -17.82 -13.33 5.10
N ASN A 53 -18.47 -14.39 5.58
CA ASN A 53 -18.63 -15.64 4.86
C ASN A 53 -19.84 -15.64 3.91
N ASP A 54 -20.80 -14.74 4.08
CA ASP A 54 -22.04 -14.69 3.29
C ASP A 54 -21.76 -14.50 1.80
N TRP A 55 -20.71 -13.74 1.47
CA TRP A 55 -20.31 -13.57 0.08
C TRP A 55 -19.78 -14.86 -0.55
N TYR A 56 -19.08 -15.70 0.20
CA TYR A 56 -18.61 -16.99 -0.32
C TYR A 56 -19.80 -17.93 -0.61
N PHE A 57 -20.86 -17.88 0.21
CA PHE A 57 -22.09 -18.59 -0.07
C PHE A 57 -22.81 -18.04 -1.32
N LYS A 58 -22.83 -16.71 -1.47
CA LYS A 58 -23.33 -16.05 -2.69
C LYS A 58 -22.54 -16.53 -3.91
N LYS A 59 -21.21 -16.51 -3.86
CA LYS A 59 -20.32 -16.97 -4.92
C LYS A 59 -20.50 -18.46 -5.23
N PHE A 60 -20.77 -19.29 -4.23
CA PHE A 60 -21.07 -20.70 -4.40
C PHE A 60 -22.41 -20.93 -5.11
N LEU A 61 -23.44 -20.18 -4.74
CA LEU A 61 -24.77 -20.26 -5.40
C LEU A 61 -24.74 -19.70 -6.81
N TYR A 62 -23.98 -18.65 -7.03
CA TYR A 62 -23.85 -17.90 -8.27
C TYR A 62 -22.37 -17.81 -8.69
N PRO A 63 -21.80 -18.87 -9.29
CA PRO A 63 -20.38 -18.94 -9.62
C PRO A 63 -19.89 -17.83 -10.56
N GLU A 64 -20.80 -17.24 -11.35
CA GLU A 64 -20.54 -16.11 -12.24
C GLU A 64 -20.34 -14.76 -11.50
N THR A 65 -20.64 -14.70 -10.19
CA THR A 65 -20.41 -13.48 -9.40
C THR A 65 -18.96 -13.03 -9.55
N PRO A 66 -18.71 -11.78 -9.99
CA PRO A 66 -17.33 -11.33 -10.21
C PRO A 66 -16.55 -11.20 -8.89
N ASN A 67 -15.24 -11.37 -8.95
CA ASN A 67 -14.38 -11.28 -7.76
C ASN A 67 -14.40 -9.88 -7.10
N SER A 68 -14.65 -8.84 -7.89
CA SER A 68 -14.83 -7.46 -7.40
C SER A 68 -16.02 -7.29 -6.46
N ASP A 69 -17.04 -8.13 -6.57
CA ASP A 69 -18.29 -8.03 -5.83
C ASP A 69 -18.10 -8.23 -4.30
N TYR A 70 -17.01 -8.87 -3.86
CA TYR A 70 -16.73 -9.00 -2.43
C TYR A 70 -16.60 -7.65 -1.74
N ALA A 71 -15.75 -6.79 -2.28
CA ALA A 71 -15.55 -5.44 -1.74
C ALA A 71 -16.84 -4.62 -1.79
N ASP A 72 -17.59 -4.71 -2.88
CA ASP A 72 -18.87 -4.01 -3.08
C ASP A 72 -19.94 -4.42 -2.06
N CYS A 73 -19.94 -5.70 -1.67
CA CYS A 73 -20.88 -6.21 -0.68
C CYS A 73 -20.46 -5.94 0.77
N MET A 74 -19.15 -5.85 1.02
CA MET A 74 -18.62 -5.76 2.40
C MET A 74 -18.32 -4.34 2.86
N CYS A 75 -17.96 -3.43 1.94
CA CYS A 75 -17.53 -2.08 2.30
C CYS A 75 -18.41 -0.99 1.69
N PRO A 76 -19.14 -0.23 2.50
CA PRO A 76 -19.99 0.88 2.01
C PRO A 76 -19.24 1.92 1.18
N ILE A 77 -17.95 2.17 1.50
CA ILE A 77 -17.08 3.11 0.77
C ILE A 77 -16.98 2.77 -0.72
N MET A 78 -17.19 1.50 -1.10
CA MET A 78 -17.17 1.07 -2.50
C MET A 78 -18.23 1.75 -3.36
N ALA A 79 -19.34 2.19 -2.76
CA ALA A 79 -20.34 3.00 -3.48
C ALA A 79 -19.73 4.33 -3.98
N LEU A 80 -18.85 4.97 -3.19
CA LEU A 80 -18.11 6.16 -3.60
C LEU A 80 -17.02 5.82 -4.64
N VAL A 81 -16.30 4.73 -4.42
CA VAL A 81 -15.22 4.28 -5.30
C VAL A 81 -15.73 3.99 -6.71
N ASN A 82 -16.80 3.20 -6.83
CA ASN A 82 -17.36 2.78 -8.12
C ASN A 82 -17.96 3.94 -8.93
N GLU A 83 -18.46 4.97 -8.26
CA GLU A 83 -19.03 6.15 -8.91
C GLU A 83 -18.03 7.32 -8.98
N ASN A 84 -16.78 7.09 -8.55
CA ASN A 84 -15.71 8.09 -8.49
C ASN A 84 -16.10 9.37 -7.74
N LYS A 85 -16.73 9.20 -6.58
CA LYS A 85 -17.30 10.27 -5.76
C LYS A 85 -16.57 10.46 -4.44
N ILE A 86 -16.75 11.64 -3.86
CA ILE A 86 -16.27 12.01 -2.53
C ILE A 86 -17.38 12.71 -1.75
N PHE A 87 -17.38 12.50 -0.43
CA PHE A 87 -18.38 13.10 0.44
C PHE A 87 -17.84 13.29 1.86
N GLU A 88 -17.63 14.54 2.28
CA GLU A 88 -17.04 14.86 3.58
C GLU A 88 -18.00 14.68 4.76
N ASN A 89 -19.28 15.03 4.59
CA ASN A 89 -20.32 14.97 5.65
C ASN A 89 -20.95 13.59 5.81
N SER A 90 -20.19 12.53 5.55
CA SER A 90 -20.70 11.16 5.52
C SER A 90 -20.79 10.50 6.89
N GLU A 91 -20.43 11.18 7.99
CA GLU A 91 -20.65 10.62 9.33
C GLU A 91 -22.13 10.35 9.57
N GLY A 92 -22.49 9.07 9.68
CA GLY A 92 -23.87 8.61 9.91
C GLY A 92 -24.75 8.50 8.67
N VAL A 93 -24.31 8.92 7.49
CA VAL A 93 -25.05 8.80 6.23
C VAL A 93 -24.68 7.50 5.52
N LEU A 94 -23.38 7.27 5.28
CA LEU A 94 -22.88 6.01 4.75
C LEU A 94 -22.41 5.13 5.92
N PRO A 95 -22.99 3.94 6.14
CA PRO A 95 -22.67 3.12 7.31
C PRO A 95 -21.19 2.79 7.41
N ASN A 96 -20.63 2.83 8.63
CA ASN A 96 -19.24 2.47 8.92
C ASN A 96 -18.19 3.23 8.09
N PHE A 97 -18.54 4.39 7.53
CA PHE A 97 -17.61 5.27 6.84
C PHE A 97 -17.42 6.58 7.59
N ASN A 98 -16.18 6.93 7.83
CA ASN A 98 -15.78 8.22 8.38
C ASN A 98 -14.75 8.86 7.45
N PHE A 99 -15.13 9.93 6.78
CA PHE A 99 -14.29 10.61 5.80
C PHE A 99 -12.87 10.90 6.34
N ARG A 100 -12.76 11.41 7.55
CA ARG A 100 -11.47 11.76 8.14
C ARG A 100 -10.60 10.56 8.52
N LYS A 101 -11.18 9.40 8.80
CA LYS A 101 -10.45 8.19 9.22
C LYS A 101 -10.14 7.27 8.05
N ASP A 102 -11.10 7.16 7.12
CA ASP A 102 -11.11 6.14 6.09
C ASP A 102 -10.63 6.66 4.72
N THR A 103 -10.22 7.95 4.67
CA THR A 103 -9.68 8.57 3.47
C THR A 103 -8.16 8.72 3.59
N ALA A 104 -7.44 8.31 2.56
CA ALA A 104 -6.03 8.60 2.38
C ALA A 104 -5.82 9.62 1.25
N TYR A 105 -4.57 9.88 0.90
CA TYR A 105 -4.19 10.88 -0.09
C TYR A 105 -3.25 10.33 -1.13
N HIS A 106 -3.39 10.81 -2.35
CA HIS A 106 -2.32 10.86 -3.32
C HIS A 106 -1.72 12.27 -3.29
N PHE A 107 -0.41 12.41 -3.28
CA PHE A 107 0.23 13.72 -3.30
C PHE A 107 1.63 13.68 -3.91
N ASN A 108 2.13 14.82 -4.33
CA ASN A 108 3.50 14.97 -4.77
C ASN A 108 4.44 14.94 -3.55
N ALA A 109 5.15 13.84 -3.38
CA ALA A 109 6.00 13.60 -2.20
C ALA A 109 7.11 14.66 -2.04
N VAL A 110 7.68 15.16 -3.14
CA VAL A 110 8.72 16.22 -3.08
C VAL A 110 8.13 17.54 -2.62
N LYS A 111 6.97 17.93 -3.15
CA LYS A 111 6.27 19.14 -2.71
C LYS A 111 5.84 19.02 -1.25
N PHE A 112 5.35 17.85 -0.83
CA PHE A 112 4.95 17.59 0.54
C PHE A 112 6.13 17.66 1.53
N ALA A 113 7.26 17.06 1.18
CA ALA A 113 8.48 17.14 2.00
C ALA A 113 8.98 18.59 2.15
N ASN A 114 8.96 19.36 1.05
CA ASN A 114 9.32 20.76 1.08
C ASN A 114 8.36 21.58 1.95
N TRP A 115 7.06 21.37 1.81
CA TRP A 115 6.04 22.04 2.60
C TRP A 115 6.20 21.72 4.10
N LEU A 116 6.36 20.44 4.47
CA LEU A 116 6.63 20.05 5.86
C LEU A 116 7.89 20.72 6.42
N ARG A 117 8.94 20.83 5.62
CA ARG A 117 10.19 21.49 6.02
C ARG A 117 9.97 22.98 6.28
N THR A 118 9.38 23.72 5.32
CA THR A 118 9.30 25.17 5.36
C THR A 118 8.19 25.69 6.24
N GLU A 119 7.01 25.08 6.16
CA GLU A 119 5.82 25.59 6.85
C GLU A 119 5.62 24.97 8.24
N TYR A 120 6.20 23.78 8.47
CA TYR A 120 5.98 23.07 9.72
C TYR A 120 7.23 22.93 10.58
N ALA A 121 8.33 22.37 10.06
CA ALA A 121 9.49 22.00 10.86
C ALA A 121 10.37 23.21 11.24
N ILE A 122 10.79 24.01 10.27
CA ILE A 122 11.65 25.18 10.50
C ILE A 122 11.00 26.18 11.48
N PRO A 123 9.72 26.57 11.34
CA PRO A 123 9.07 27.48 12.30
C PRO A 123 9.00 26.94 13.73
N ARG A 124 9.15 25.61 13.91
CA ARG A 124 9.19 24.94 15.21
C ARG A 124 10.59 24.68 15.75
N GLY A 125 11.59 25.36 15.17
CA GLY A 125 12.97 25.35 15.67
C GLY A 125 13.85 24.24 15.07
N VAL A 126 13.40 23.51 14.06
CA VAL A 126 14.26 22.53 13.36
C VAL A 126 15.30 23.27 12.53
N LYS A 127 16.59 23.07 12.84
CA LYS A 127 17.71 23.60 12.06
C LYS A 127 17.87 22.80 10.77
N ASN A 128 17.70 23.46 9.63
CA ASN A 128 17.95 22.88 8.33
C ASN A 128 19.35 23.24 7.85
N ILE A 129 20.21 22.25 7.62
CA ILE A 129 21.56 22.42 7.06
C ILE A 129 21.53 21.87 5.63
N LEU A 130 21.77 22.75 4.65
CA LEU A 130 21.85 22.38 3.25
C LEU A 130 23.32 22.09 2.88
N ALA A 131 23.74 20.84 3.05
CA ALA A 131 25.11 20.38 2.80
C ALA A 131 25.12 18.87 2.53
N GLU A 132 26.21 18.40 1.94
CA GLU A 132 26.46 16.96 1.73
C GLU A 132 27.35 16.38 2.82
N VAL A 133 27.02 15.20 3.33
CA VAL A 133 27.90 14.43 4.21
C VAL A 133 29.04 13.86 3.38
N LYS A 134 30.28 14.29 3.67
CA LYS A 134 31.50 13.82 3.00
C LYS A 134 32.20 12.68 3.73
N MET A 135 32.14 12.68 5.05
CA MET A 135 32.77 11.68 5.89
C MET A 135 31.91 11.40 7.11
N VAL A 136 31.87 10.17 7.53
CA VAL A 136 31.27 9.72 8.79
C VAL A 136 32.41 9.25 9.69
N ASP A 137 32.60 9.89 10.82
CA ASP A 137 33.54 9.47 11.85
C ASP A 137 32.81 8.62 12.88
N PHE A 138 33.30 7.42 13.12
CA PHE A 138 32.64 6.46 14.01
C PHE A 138 33.64 5.53 14.69
N ASP A 139 33.23 4.93 15.79
CA ASP A 139 33.95 3.88 16.49
C ASP A 139 33.08 2.66 16.80
N ASP A 140 33.73 1.55 17.14
CA ASP A 140 33.04 0.28 17.39
C ASP A 140 32.32 0.23 18.75
N GLU A 141 32.58 1.17 19.65
CA GLU A 141 31.96 1.21 20.97
C GLU A 141 30.69 2.07 20.99
N ASN A 142 30.81 3.31 20.50
CA ASN A 142 29.77 4.35 20.67
C ASN A 142 28.92 4.56 19.41
N GLY A 143 29.40 4.21 18.22
CA GLY A 143 28.78 4.47 16.94
C GLY A 143 29.34 5.71 16.27
N ILE A 144 28.50 6.64 15.81
CA ILE A 144 28.93 7.84 15.10
C ILE A 144 29.34 8.94 16.07
N ASN A 145 30.57 9.43 15.94
CA ASN A 145 31.10 10.56 16.68
C ASN A 145 30.67 11.88 16.07
N PHE A 146 30.82 12.04 14.74
CA PHE A 146 30.38 13.21 14.00
C PHE A 146 30.22 12.94 12.51
N LEU A 147 29.45 13.81 11.84
CA LEU A 147 29.37 13.89 10.38
C LEU A 147 30.17 15.09 9.92
N GLN A 148 31.09 14.91 8.97
CA GLN A 148 31.79 15.98 8.29
C GLN A 148 31.03 16.36 7.03
N LEU A 149 30.62 17.63 6.96
CA LEU A 149 29.95 18.19 5.80
C LEU A 149 30.92 18.73 4.75
N ASP A 150 30.44 18.94 3.52
CA ASP A 150 31.23 19.47 2.40
C ASP A 150 31.70 20.91 2.61
N ASN A 151 31.00 21.66 3.46
CA ASN A 151 31.37 23.01 3.88
C ASN A 151 32.40 23.04 5.03
N GLY A 152 32.88 21.87 5.49
CA GLY A 152 33.83 21.75 6.58
C GLY A 152 33.21 21.72 7.99
N GLU A 153 31.90 21.94 8.14
CA GLU A 153 31.19 21.85 9.42
C GLU A 153 31.16 20.41 9.92
N LYS A 154 31.30 20.25 11.25
CA LYS A 154 31.10 18.96 11.92
C LYS A 154 29.76 19.00 12.66
N VAL A 155 28.96 17.96 12.46
CA VAL A 155 27.67 17.77 13.13
C VAL A 155 27.76 16.60 14.10
N THR A 156 27.46 16.87 15.38
CA THR A 156 27.38 15.86 16.45
C THR A 156 25.93 15.74 16.94
N ALA A 157 25.57 14.58 17.42
CA ALA A 157 24.25 14.32 17.99
C ALA A 157 24.31 13.11 18.95
N ASP A 158 23.37 13.03 19.88
CA ASP A 158 23.18 11.87 20.74
C ASP A 158 22.52 10.71 19.98
N LEU A 159 21.71 11.01 18.97
CA LEU A 159 21.05 10.05 18.08
C LEU A 159 21.05 10.59 16.64
N PHE A 160 21.53 9.79 15.71
CA PHE A 160 21.47 10.03 14.27
C PHE A 160 20.34 9.22 13.65
N ILE A 161 19.44 9.88 12.93
CA ILE A 161 18.38 9.18 12.18
C ILE A 161 18.79 9.14 10.70
N ASP A 162 19.14 7.94 10.23
CA ASP A 162 19.52 7.72 8.83
C ASP A 162 18.28 7.69 7.93
N CYS A 163 18.08 8.77 7.17
CA CYS A 163 17.06 8.91 6.13
C CYS A 163 17.69 9.05 4.73
N THR A 164 18.89 8.51 4.51
CA THR A 164 19.67 8.73 3.28
C THR A 164 19.24 7.84 2.11
N GLY A 165 18.07 7.24 2.19
CA GLY A 165 17.50 6.44 1.12
C GLY A 165 18.18 5.09 0.95
N PHE A 166 18.17 4.53 -0.25
CA PHE A 166 18.79 3.23 -0.54
C PHE A 166 20.30 3.18 -0.27
N LYS A 167 20.97 4.34 -0.16
CA LYS A 167 22.40 4.39 0.17
C LYS A 167 22.67 3.99 1.62
N SER A 168 21.74 4.30 2.56
CA SER A 168 21.88 3.97 3.99
C SER A 168 23.30 4.25 4.50
N ILE A 169 23.75 5.51 4.32
CA ILE A 169 25.18 5.87 4.49
C ILE A 169 25.66 5.73 5.94
N LEU A 170 24.76 5.83 6.91
CA LEU A 170 25.13 5.69 8.32
C LEU A 170 25.00 4.24 8.76
N LEU A 171 23.83 3.61 8.58
CA LEU A 171 23.59 2.26 9.07
C LEU A 171 24.35 1.20 8.26
N ALA A 172 24.20 1.20 6.94
CA ALA A 172 24.90 0.25 6.08
C ALA A 172 26.32 0.70 5.78
N GLY A 173 26.52 1.99 5.47
CA GLY A 173 27.81 2.51 5.02
C GLY A 173 28.85 2.57 6.13
N ALA A 174 28.53 3.18 7.27
CA ALA A 174 29.48 3.34 8.38
C ALA A 174 29.45 2.14 9.34
N LEU A 175 28.26 1.70 9.79
CA LEU A 175 28.13 0.62 10.76
C LEU A 175 28.10 -0.79 10.15
N ASN A 176 28.11 -0.89 8.80
CA ASN A 176 28.13 -2.15 8.06
C ASN A 176 27.05 -3.17 8.51
N GLU A 177 25.86 -2.68 8.85
CA GLU A 177 24.79 -3.52 9.33
C GLU A 177 24.27 -4.45 8.22
N PRO A 178 24.13 -5.78 8.47
CA PRO A 178 23.66 -6.74 7.49
C PRO A 178 22.27 -6.43 6.94
N PHE A 179 22.05 -6.75 5.67
CA PHE A 179 20.75 -6.62 5.01
C PHE A 179 20.14 -8.00 4.75
N ILE A 180 18.89 -8.19 5.17
CA ILE A 180 18.11 -9.42 4.98
C ILE A 180 17.25 -9.24 3.74
N SER A 181 17.59 -9.96 2.66
CA SER A 181 16.82 -9.95 1.42
C SER A 181 15.49 -10.69 1.59
N MET A 182 14.45 -10.19 0.91
CA MET A 182 13.13 -10.83 0.78
C MET A 182 12.79 -11.14 -0.69
N SER A 183 13.81 -11.17 -1.57
CA SER A 183 13.64 -11.43 -3.01
C SER A 183 13.04 -12.80 -3.33
N ASP A 184 13.07 -13.74 -2.38
CA ASP A 184 12.47 -15.07 -2.55
C ASP A 184 10.94 -15.00 -2.64
N ILE A 185 10.32 -14.08 -1.91
CA ILE A 185 8.87 -13.88 -1.90
C ILE A 185 8.42 -12.65 -2.68
N LEU A 186 9.27 -11.63 -2.84
CA LEU A 186 9.00 -10.38 -3.55
C LEU A 186 10.01 -10.19 -4.69
N PRO A 187 9.65 -10.53 -5.94
CA PRO A 187 10.62 -10.68 -7.02
C PRO A 187 11.10 -9.36 -7.64
N ASN A 188 10.36 -8.28 -7.44
CA ASN A 188 10.58 -7.04 -8.19
C ASN A 188 11.58 -6.12 -7.50
N ASN A 189 12.64 -5.76 -8.24
CA ASN A 189 13.74 -4.95 -7.73
C ASN A 189 14.03 -3.71 -8.57
N SER A 190 13.21 -3.46 -9.58
CA SER A 190 13.42 -2.38 -10.54
C SER A 190 12.11 -1.70 -10.86
N ALA A 191 12.16 -0.40 -11.21
CA ALA A 191 10.98 0.30 -11.71
C ALA A 191 11.36 1.40 -12.71
N TRP A 192 10.51 1.59 -13.72
CA TRP A 192 10.45 2.80 -14.52
C TRP A 192 9.33 3.70 -14.03
N ALA A 193 9.61 4.95 -13.76
CA ALA A 193 8.63 5.93 -13.31
C ALA A 193 8.50 7.08 -14.31
N ALA A 194 7.28 7.54 -14.52
CA ALA A 194 6.96 8.67 -15.39
C ALA A 194 5.82 9.53 -14.82
N GLN A 195 5.70 10.72 -15.36
CA GLN A 195 4.59 11.65 -15.14
C GLN A 195 3.96 11.93 -16.49
N ILE A 196 2.65 11.70 -16.60
CA ILE A 196 1.93 11.85 -17.87
C ILE A 196 0.75 12.80 -17.70
N PRO A 197 0.35 13.54 -18.75
CA PRO A 197 -0.84 14.37 -18.73
C PRO A 197 -2.10 13.52 -18.66
N TYR A 198 -3.20 14.12 -18.24
CA TYR A 198 -4.54 13.57 -18.40
C TYR A 198 -4.98 13.68 -19.88
N VAL A 199 -5.69 12.68 -20.38
CA VAL A 199 -6.48 12.77 -21.61
C VAL A 199 -7.85 13.38 -21.29
N ASP A 200 -8.51 12.86 -20.27
CA ASP A 200 -9.75 13.40 -19.72
C ASP A 200 -9.64 13.48 -18.20
N LYS A 201 -9.20 14.62 -17.70
CA LYS A 201 -8.92 14.83 -16.27
C LYS A 201 -10.12 14.47 -15.38
N ARG A 202 -11.36 14.74 -15.83
CA ARG A 202 -12.56 14.47 -15.05
C ARG A 202 -12.85 12.98 -14.91
N LYS A 203 -12.57 12.19 -15.93
CA LYS A 203 -12.77 10.74 -15.92
C LYS A 203 -11.63 9.99 -15.25
N GLU A 204 -10.41 10.46 -15.46
CA GLU A 204 -9.20 9.76 -15.00
C GLU A 204 -8.77 10.13 -13.58
N MET A 205 -9.36 11.19 -13.00
CA MET A 205 -9.14 11.55 -11.60
C MET A 205 -9.98 10.64 -10.70
N ILE A 206 -9.52 9.40 -10.58
CA ILE A 206 -10.18 8.32 -9.84
C ILE A 206 -9.81 8.32 -8.35
N THR A 207 -10.70 7.81 -7.51
CA THR A 207 -10.54 7.77 -6.04
C THR A 207 -9.65 6.63 -5.53
N TYR A 208 -8.83 6.02 -6.40
CA TYR A 208 -7.99 4.87 -6.04
C TYR A 208 -6.65 4.87 -6.77
N THR A 209 -5.67 4.16 -6.21
CA THR A 209 -4.48 3.76 -6.97
C THR A 209 -4.83 2.55 -7.82
N ASN A 210 -4.56 2.58 -9.12
CA ASN A 210 -4.67 1.40 -9.97
C ASN A 210 -3.33 0.69 -10.07
N CYS A 211 -3.32 -0.62 -9.81
CA CYS A 211 -2.20 -1.53 -10.00
C CYS A 211 -2.60 -2.57 -11.05
N HIS A 212 -1.98 -2.53 -12.21
CA HIS A 212 -2.30 -3.43 -13.33
C HIS A 212 -1.14 -4.39 -13.57
N ALA A 213 -1.37 -5.69 -13.39
CA ALA A 213 -0.38 -6.73 -13.65
C ALA A 213 -0.19 -6.92 -15.15
N ILE A 214 1.05 -6.71 -15.63
CA ILE A 214 1.44 -6.91 -17.03
C ILE A 214 2.40 -8.09 -17.18
N ASN A 215 3.16 -8.20 -18.26
CA ASN A 215 3.88 -9.44 -18.57
C ASN A 215 5.02 -9.78 -17.58
N ASN A 216 5.80 -8.78 -17.11
CA ASN A 216 6.97 -9.04 -16.25
C ASN A 216 6.93 -8.27 -14.91
N GLY A 217 5.72 -7.91 -14.46
CA GLY A 217 5.50 -7.13 -13.25
C GLY A 217 4.14 -6.42 -13.26
N TRP A 218 4.08 -5.18 -12.76
CA TRP A 218 2.85 -4.43 -12.67
C TRP A 218 3.06 -2.92 -12.78
N VAL A 219 2.06 -2.23 -13.32
CA VAL A 219 2.07 -0.77 -13.50
C VAL A 219 1.15 -0.13 -12.48
N TRP A 220 1.65 0.92 -11.79
CA TRP A 220 0.80 1.79 -10.97
C TRP A 220 0.32 3.00 -11.77
N THR A 221 -0.88 3.48 -11.44
CA THR A 221 -1.41 4.78 -11.88
C THR A 221 -2.00 5.51 -10.69
N ILE A 222 -1.52 6.73 -10.44
CA ILE A 222 -1.86 7.57 -9.29
C ILE A 222 -2.31 8.94 -9.81
N PRO A 223 -3.59 9.31 -9.65
CA PRO A 223 -4.08 10.63 -10.05
C PRO A 223 -3.63 11.70 -9.06
N LEU A 224 -2.97 12.73 -9.55
CA LEU A 224 -2.73 13.98 -8.84
C LEU A 224 -3.54 15.10 -9.50
N TRP A 225 -3.74 16.22 -8.82
CA TRP A 225 -4.56 17.31 -9.39
C TRP A 225 -4.13 17.74 -10.80
N ASN A 226 -2.85 17.80 -11.08
CA ASN A 226 -2.30 18.34 -12.34
C ASN A 226 -1.82 17.28 -13.35
N ARG A 227 -1.73 15.99 -12.97
CA ARG A 227 -1.16 14.93 -13.81
C ARG A 227 -1.42 13.54 -13.24
N LEU A 228 -1.14 12.51 -14.02
CA LEU A 228 -1.01 11.15 -13.54
C LEU A 228 0.46 10.85 -13.21
N GLY A 229 0.70 10.26 -12.03
CA GLY A 229 1.94 9.57 -11.71
C GLY A 229 1.80 8.10 -12.09
N THR A 230 2.73 7.57 -12.88
CA THR A 230 2.68 6.18 -13.33
C THR A 230 4.05 5.56 -13.34
N GLY A 231 4.11 4.24 -13.31
CA GLY A 231 5.37 3.53 -13.46
C GLY A 231 5.19 2.03 -13.42
N TYR A 232 6.19 1.36 -13.93
CA TYR A 232 6.25 -0.09 -14.11
C TYR A 232 7.26 -0.70 -13.14
N VAL A 233 6.79 -1.51 -12.21
CA VAL A 233 7.61 -2.33 -11.28
C VAL A 233 7.85 -3.68 -11.92
N TYR A 234 9.12 -4.09 -12.03
CA TYR A 234 9.52 -5.33 -12.71
C TYR A 234 10.72 -5.99 -12.04
N SER A 235 11.01 -7.21 -12.43
CA SER A 235 12.19 -7.94 -12.01
C SER A 235 13.22 -8.00 -13.14
N ASP A 236 14.43 -7.46 -12.91
CA ASP A 236 15.52 -7.48 -13.88
C ASP A 236 16.10 -8.89 -14.16
N LYS A 237 15.65 -9.89 -13.41
CA LYS A 237 15.91 -11.30 -13.73
C LYS A 237 15.21 -11.75 -15.02
N TYR A 238 14.07 -11.17 -15.39
CA TYR A 238 13.21 -11.65 -16.47
C TYR A 238 13.18 -10.73 -17.69
N ILE A 239 13.52 -9.47 -17.51
CA ILE A 239 13.48 -8.47 -18.58
C ILE A 239 14.60 -7.44 -18.37
N SER A 240 15.26 -7.01 -19.44
CA SER A 240 16.24 -5.93 -19.38
C SER A 240 15.60 -4.59 -19.06
N ASP A 241 16.37 -3.60 -18.62
CA ASP A 241 15.85 -2.27 -18.34
C ASP A 241 15.29 -1.61 -19.61
N GLU A 242 15.94 -1.81 -20.73
CA GLU A 242 15.56 -1.27 -22.05
C GLU A 242 14.24 -1.90 -22.53
N ASP A 243 14.13 -3.22 -22.48
CA ASP A 243 12.91 -3.92 -22.88
C ASP A 243 11.75 -3.63 -21.93
N ALA A 244 12.00 -3.47 -20.64
CA ALA A 244 11.01 -3.06 -19.66
C ALA A 244 10.50 -1.64 -19.94
N LEU A 245 11.37 -0.71 -20.36
CA LEU A 245 10.93 0.62 -20.76
C LEU A 245 10.04 0.56 -22.00
N GLU A 246 10.39 -0.27 -22.98
CA GLU A 246 9.57 -0.40 -24.18
C GLU A 246 8.22 -1.07 -23.86
N GLU A 247 8.19 -2.12 -23.04
CA GLU A 247 6.94 -2.73 -22.56
C GLU A 247 6.07 -1.69 -21.83
N PHE A 248 6.66 -0.84 -21.00
CA PHE A 248 5.94 0.22 -20.31
C PHE A 248 5.37 1.27 -21.28
N LYS A 249 6.13 1.67 -22.29
CA LYS A 249 5.64 2.57 -23.34
C LYS A 249 4.48 1.96 -24.14
N GLN A 250 4.57 0.68 -24.48
CA GLN A 250 3.49 -0.05 -25.15
C GLN A 250 2.22 -0.09 -24.30
N TYR A 251 2.38 -0.31 -22.99
CA TYR A 251 1.26 -0.23 -22.04
C TYR A 251 0.63 1.17 -22.06
N LEU A 252 1.42 2.25 -21.98
CA LEU A 252 0.90 3.62 -21.99
C LEU A 252 0.18 3.98 -23.30
N ARG A 253 0.61 3.44 -24.44
CA ARG A 253 -0.14 3.56 -25.70
C ARG A 253 -1.47 2.81 -25.65
N SER A 254 -1.49 1.60 -25.11
CA SER A 254 -2.71 0.78 -25.00
C SER A 254 -3.78 1.39 -24.11
N THR A 255 -3.42 2.30 -23.20
CA THR A 255 -4.36 3.03 -22.33
C THR A 255 -4.96 4.27 -23.01
N GLY A 256 -4.54 4.61 -24.22
CA GLY A 256 -5.06 5.76 -24.98
C GLY A 256 -4.45 7.12 -24.58
N HIS A 257 -3.42 7.12 -23.73
CA HIS A 257 -2.73 8.37 -23.37
C HIS A 257 -1.80 8.87 -24.47
N PHE A 258 -1.38 7.98 -25.36
CA PHE A 258 -0.48 8.27 -26.45
C PHE A 258 -0.93 7.55 -27.71
N ASP A 259 -0.88 8.23 -28.84
CA ASP A 259 -1.06 7.61 -30.15
C ASP A 259 0.19 6.81 -30.53
N ASP A 260 0.06 5.78 -31.39
CA ASP A 260 1.17 4.93 -31.82
C ASP A 260 2.31 5.70 -32.51
N GLU A 261 1.99 6.84 -33.17
CA GLU A 261 2.94 7.71 -33.85
C GLU A 261 3.57 8.77 -32.94
N MET A 262 3.13 8.87 -31.66
CA MET A 262 3.56 9.93 -30.76
C MET A 262 4.89 9.59 -30.09
N ASP A 263 5.87 10.44 -30.32
CA ASP A 263 7.15 10.39 -29.61
C ASP A 263 6.97 10.96 -28.18
N PHE A 264 7.20 10.15 -27.17
CA PHE A 264 7.19 10.57 -25.75
C PHE A 264 8.12 11.76 -25.50
N ASN A 265 9.21 11.89 -26.24
CA ASN A 265 10.16 12.99 -26.13
C ASN A 265 9.53 14.32 -26.56
N ASN A 266 8.68 14.32 -27.59
CA ASN A 266 8.00 15.53 -28.07
C ASN A 266 7.03 16.10 -27.04
N GLN A 267 6.50 15.25 -26.15
CA GLN A 267 5.66 15.68 -25.03
C GLN A 267 6.46 15.96 -23.76
N GLY A 268 7.78 15.83 -23.79
CA GLY A 268 8.64 16.07 -22.65
C GLY A 268 8.51 15.02 -21.53
N ILE A 269 7.99 13.82 -21.84
CA ILE A 269 7.86 12.74 -20.85
C ILE A 269 9.24 12.22 -20.48
N LYS A 270 9.56 12.30 -19.19
CA LYS A 270 10.83 11.81 -18.66
C LYS A 270 10.60 10.49 -17.93
N PHE A 271 11.31 9.47 -18.38
CA PHE A 271 11.34 8.18 -17.71
C PHE A 271 12.55 8.10 -16.77
N LYS A 272 12.32 7.69 -15.52
CA LYS A 272 13.36 7.51 -14.51
C LYS A 272 13.44 6.05 -14.10
N ASN A 273 14.62 5.43 -14.33
CA ASN A 273 14.89 4.09 -13.80
C ASN A 273 15.23 4.16 -12.31
N ILE A 274 14.68 3.25 -11.53
CA ILE A 274 14.86 3.14 -10.08
C ILE A 274 15.25 1.68 -9.79
N LYS A 275 16.39 1.50 -9.16
CA LYS A 275 16.83 0.20 -8.63
C LYS A 275 16.62 0.16 -7.13
N SER A 276 16.16 -0.97 -6.62
CA SER A 276 15.84 -1.15 -5.21
C SER A 276 16.37 -2.47 -4.67
N ARG A 277 16.65 -2.49 -3.39
CA ARG A 277 16.91 -3.72 -2.63
C ARG A 277 15.65 -4.05 -1.83
N VAL A 278 15.05 -5.20 -2.10
CA VAL A 278 13.85 -5.65 -1.37
C VAL A 278 14.26 -6.41 -0.13
N GLY A 279 13.83 -5.91 1.02
CA GLY A 279 14.20 -6.45 2.32
C GLY A 279 14.41 -5.36 3.36
N ILE A 280 15.03 -5.71 4.48
CA ILE A 280 15.29 -4.83 5.62
C ILE A 280 16.64 -5.15 6.26
N HIS A 281 17.31 -4.17 6.86
CA HIS A 281 18.49 -4.44 7.68
C HIS A 281 18.13 -5.31 8.89
N GLU A 282 19.09 -6.13 9.35
CA GLU A 282 18.88 -7.04 10.49
C GLU A 282 18.49 -6.26 11.75
N ARG A 283 19.19 -5.16 11.98
CA ARG A 283 18.85 -4.16 13.01
C ARG A 283 18.72 -2.81 12.35
N ILE A 284 17.68 -2.06 12.66
CA ILE A 284 17.44 -0.72 12.13
C ILE A 284 17.78 0.38 13.13
N TRP A 285 18.07 0.01 14.37
CA TRP A 285 18.67 0.88 15.39
C TRP A 285 19.87 0.18 16.01
N VAL A 286 21.05 0.74 15.77
CA VAL A 286 22.33 0.22 16.24
C VAL A 286 23.09 1.35 16.91
N LYS A 287 23.41 1.20 18.20
CA LYS A 287 24.10 2.24 18.98
C LYS A 287 23.34 3.56 18.91
N ASN A 288 23.98 4.63 18.47
CA ASN A 288 23.38 5.95 18.30
C ASN A 288 22.87 6.22 16.87
N VAL A 289 22.61 5.17 16.07
CA VAL A 289 22.07 5.31 14.71
C VAL A 289 20.78 4.53 14.58
N ALA A 290 19.71 5.21 14.13
CA ALA A 290 18.44 4.57 13.76
C ALA A 290 18.11 4.89 12.30
N ALA A 291 17.83 3.86 11.48
CA ALA A 291 17.43 4.05 10.09
C ALA A 291 15.91 4.06 9.94
N ILE A 292 15.40 4.97 9.10
CA ILE A 292 13.97 5.11 8.80
C ILE A 292 13.75 5.26 7.30
N GLY A 293 12.66 4.67 6.80
CA GLY A 293 12.32 4.67 5.38
C GLY A 293 13.24 3.77 4.56
N LEU A 294 13.64 4.22 3.38
CA LEU A 294 14.45 3.41 2.45
C LEU A 294 15.84 3.05 2.97
N SER A 295 16.34 3.76 3.98
CA SER A 295 17.60 3.42 4.67
C SER A 295 17.44 2.19 5.56
N ALA A 296 16.27 1.98 6.14
CA ALA A 296 15.95 0.82 6.96
C ALA A 296 15.65 -0.41 6.10
N GLY A 297 14.83 -0.25 5.07
CA GLY A 297 14.39 -1.33 4.20
C GLY A 297 13.38 -0.86 3.15
N PHE A 298 13.03 -1.76 2.23
CA PHE A 298 12.07 -1.51 1.17
C PHE A 298 11.29 -2.76 0.82
N ILE A 299 9.99 -2.59 0.65
CA ILE A 299 9.05 -3.54 0.05
C ILE A 299 8.43 -2.83 -1.15
N GLU A 300 8.25 -3.54 -2.25
CA GLU A 300 7.57 -2.99 -3.43
C GLU A 300 6.21 -2.37 -3.05
N PRO A 301 5.85 -1.21 -3.65
CA PRO A 301 4.77 -0.37 -3.13
C PRO A 301 3.36 -0.81 -3.58
N LEU A 302 3.14 -2.11 -3.83
CA LEU A 302 1.88 -2.67 -4.31
C LEU A 302 0.69 -2.30 -3.40
N GLU A 303 0.93 -2.30 -2.09
CA GLU A 303 -0.05 -1.93 -1.06
C GLU A 303 0.18 -0.51 -0.49
N SER A 304 0.92 0.34 -1.21
CA SER A 304 1.20 1.74 -0.80
C SER A 304 1.86 1.88 0.58
N ASN A 305 2.69 0.92 0.97
CA ASN A 305 3.22 0.71 2.31
C ASN A 305 4.35 1.65 2.75
N GLY A 306 4.96 2.39 1.85
CA GLY A 306 6.19 3.15 2.14
C GLY A 306 6.06 4.12 3.32
N LEU A 307 5.04 4.97 3.32
CA LEU A 307 4.79 5.92 4.42
C LEU A 307 4.27 5.24 5.68
N LEU A 308 3.52 4.14 5.55
CA LEU A 308 3.00 3.40 6.69
C LEU A 308 4.14 2.83 7.54
N SER A 309 5.15 2.22 6.93
CA SER A 309 6.33 1.69 7.64
C SER A 309 7.14 2.80 8.32
N ILE A 310 7.29 3.96 7.66
CA ILE A 310 7.93 5.14 8.26
C ILE A 310 7.18 5.58 9.52
N HIS A 311 5.88 5.74 9.44
CA HIS A 311 5.05 6.17 10.57
C HIS A 311 5.12 5.18 11.73
N GLU A 312 5.03 3.88 11.46
CA GLU A 312 5.08 2.84 12.48
C GLU A 312 6.43 2.84 13.22
N PHE A 313 7.53 2.97 12.47
CA PHE A 313 8.87 3.03 13.06
C PHE A 313 9.07 4.31 13.88
N LEU A 314 8.65 5.46 13.35
CA LEU A 314 8.69 6.73 14.07
C LEU A 314 7.85 6.71 15.35
N MET A 315 6.63 6.21 15.30
CA MET A 315 5.75 6.17 16.49
C MET A 315 6.31 5.26 17.59
N ARG A 316 6.95 4.16 17.22
CA ARG A 316 7.65 3.28 18.19
C ARG A 316 8.85 3.99 18.81
N MET A 317 9.66 4.66 17.99
CA MET A 317 10.80 5.44 18.45
C MET A 317 10.39 6.57 19.39
N ILE A 318 9.38 7.36 19.01
CA ILE A 318 8.87 8.46 19.84
C ILE A 318 8.36 7.97 21.19
N ARG A 319 7.70 6.81 21.25
CA ARG A 319 7.26 6.22 22.53
C ARG A 319 8.42 5.82 23.43
N ILE A 320 9.54 5.36 22.86
CA ILE A 320 10.75 5.04 23.61
C ILE A 320 11.39 6.33 24.13
N LEU A 321 11.64 7.29 23.24
CA LEU A 321 12.31 8.55 23.58
C LEU A 321 11.50 9.43 24.54
N GLY A 322 10.17 9.35 24.49
CA GLY A 322 9.26 10.15 25.32
C GLY A 322 8.80 9.46 26.61
N ARG A 323 9.37 8.31 26.98
CA ARG A 323 8.94 7.53 28.16
C ARG A 323 9.29 8.18 29.47
N ASP A 324 10.42 8.84 29.55
CA ASP A 324 10.85 9.60 30.71
C ASP A 324 11.38 11.01 30.34
N SER A 325 11.54 11.88 31.34
CA SER A 325 11.98 13.25 31.13
C SER A 325 13.47 13.38 30.82
N GLU A 326 14.26 12.35 31.06
CA GLU A 326 15.70 12.36 30.83
C GLU A 326 16.08 11.74 29.48
N GLY A 327 15.11 11.13 28.78
CA GLY A 327 15.33 10.54 27.45
C GLY A 327 16.25 9.33 27.45
N TYR A 328 16.35 8.62 28.58
CA TYR A 328 17.22 7.46 28.71
C TYR A 328 16.72 6.30 27.82
N VAL A 329 17.63 5.76 27.00
CA VAL A 329 17.38 4.60 26.14
C VAL A 329 18.37 3.48 26.51
N SER A 330 17.83 2.36 26.96
CA SER A 330 18.63 1.18 27.27
C SER A 330 18.84 0.30 26.03
N GLN A 331 19.83 -0.60 26.08
CA GLN A 331 20.02 -1.62 25.04
C GLN A 331 18.75 -2.48 24.86
N TRP A 332 18.04 -2.79 25.94
CA TRP A 332 16.76 -3.50 25.87
C TRP A 332 15.71 -2.78 25.01
N ASP A 333 15.61 -1.47 25.12
CA ASP A 333 14.68 -0.68 24.30
C ASP A 333 15.03 -0.75 22.80
N ILE A 334 16.31 -0.67 22.49
CA ILE A 334 16.83 -0.82 21.13
C ILE A 334 16.51 -2.23 20.58
N ASP A 335 16.74 -3.27 21.38
CA ASP A 335 16.47 -4.65 20.97
C ASP A 335 14.96 -4.90 20.74
N VAL A 336 14.10 -4.39 21.62
CA VAL A 336 12.64 -4.46 21.47
C VAL A 336 12.18 -3.68 20.24
N TYR A 337 12.75 -2.50 19.98
CA TYR A 337 12.46 -1.72 18.79
C TYR A 337 12.79 -2.49 17.51
N ASN A 338 14.02 -3.01 17.44
CA ASN A 338 14.49 -3.80 16.29
C ASN A 338 13.60 -5.01 16.02
N TYR A 339 13.28 -5.77 17.09
CA TYR A 339 12.42 -6.93 17.00
C TYR A 339 11.01 -6.58 16.50
N ALA A 340 10.39 -5.56 17.10
CA ALA A 340 9.02 -5.17 16.76
C ALA A 340 8.91 -4.61 15.34
N CYS A 341 9.84 -3.74 14.95
CA CYS A 341 9.86 -3.16 13.61
C CYS A 341 10.10 -4.21 12.51
N ARG A 342 11.05 -5.13 12.75
CA ARG A 342 11.33 -6.22 11.80
C ARG A 342 10.14 -7.17 11.65
N ARG A 343 9.46 -7.52 12.74
CA ARG A 343 8.24 -8.35 12.70
C ARG A 343 7.13 -7.66 11.90
N TYR A 344 6.90 -6.39 12.16
CA TYR A 344 5.92 -5.60 11.43
C TYR A 344 6.24 -5.56 9.94
N PHE A 345 7.50 -5.27 9.59
CA PHE A 345 7.95 -5.20 8.21
C PHE A 345 7.80 -6.53 7.48
N LYS A 346 8.18 -7.64 8.16
CA LYS A 346 8.02 -8.99 7.58
C LYS A 346 6.54 -9.34 7.36
N ALA A 347 5.67 -9.03 8.32
CA ALA A 347 4.24 -9.27 8.16
C ALA A 347 3.67 -8.53 6.97
N PHE A 348 4.14 -7.30 6.74
CA PHE A 348 3.73 -6.52 5.58
C PHE A 348 4.27 -7.11 4.27
N ALA A 349 5.52 -7.58 4.26
CA ALA A 349 6.08 -8.29 3.11
C ALA A 349 5.28 -9.56 2.77
N ASP A 350 4.89 -10.33 3.80
CA ASP A 350 4.03 -11.51 3.64
C ASP A 350 2.64 -11.13 3.07
N PHE A 351 2.08 -10.00 3.50
CA PHE A 351 0.81 -9.49 2.95
C PHE A 351 0.93 -9.09 1.48
N VAL A 352 1.98 -8.40 1.08
CA VAL A 352 2.24 -8.08 -0.34
C VAL A 352 2.47 -9.36 -1.14
N ALA A 353 3.24 -10.30 -0.60
CA ALA A 353 3.52 -11.58 -1.25
C ALA A 353 2.26 -12.44 -1.46
N LEU A 354 1.18 -12.23 -0.71
CA LEU A 354 -0.09 -12.92 -0.88
C LEU A 354 -0.67 -12.74 -2.30
N HIS A 355 -0.49 -11.55 -2.92
CA HIS A 355 -0.92 -11.29 -4.29
C HIS A 355 -0.22 -12.22 -5.30
N TYR A 356 1.05 -12.51 -5.07
CA TYR A 356 1.82 -13.43 -5.90
C TYR A 356 1.52 -14.89 -5.58
N ALA A 357 1.39 -15.22 -4.30
CA ALA A 357 1.11 -16.57 -3.83
C ALA A 357 -0.25 -17.12 -4.31
N LEU A 358 -1.23 -16.24 -4.47
CA LEU A 358 -2.57 -16.58 -4.95
C LEU A 358 -2.76 -16.35 -6.46
N SER A 359 -1.74 -15.89 -7.17
CA SER A 359 -1.80 -15.68 -8.62
C SER A 359 -1.83 -17.03 -9.36
N HIS A 360 -2.72 -17.14 -10.35
CA HIS A 360 -2.83 -18.26 -11.28
C HIS A 360 -2.38 -17.86 -12.69
N ARG A 361 -1.56 -16.80 -12.79
CA ARG A 361 -0.95 -16.39 -14.06
C ARG A 361 0.19 -17.34 -14.44
N ASP A 362 0.20 -17.76 -15.69
CA ASP A 362 1.21 -18.63 -16.30
C ASP A 362 1.60 -18.20 -17.73
N ASP A 363 1.12 -17.02 -18.13
CA ASP A 363 1.21 -16.50 -19.49
C ASP A 363 2.63 -16.09 -19.88
N THR A 364 3.52 -15.79 -18.92
CA THR A 364 4.91 -15.42 -19.19
C THR A 364 5.91 -16.22 -18.34
N PRO A 365 7.20 -16.21 -18.68
CA PRO A 365 8.24 -16.84 -17.82
C PRO A 365 8.25 -16.26 -16.39
N TYR A 366 8.05 -14.95 -16.25
CA TYR A 366 7.95 -14.26 -14.95
C TYR A 366 6.82 -14.87 -14.10
N TRP A 367 5.59 -14.91 -14.61
CA TRP A 367 4.44 -15.40 -13.86
C TRP A 367 4.51 -16.92 -13.60
N ARG A 368 5.04 -17.71 -14.55
CA ARG A 368 5.27 -19.15 -14.33
C ARG A 368 6.27 -19.43 -13.23
N ASP A 369 7.32 -18.62 -13.11
CA ASP A 369 8.31 -18.76 -12.06
C ASP A 369 7.75 -18.37 -10.69
N ILE A 370 6.94 -17.30 -10.65
CA ILE A 370 6.21 -16.90 -9.44
C ILE A 370 5.32 -18.03 -8.94
N GLY A 371 4.52 -18.63 -9.81
CA GLY A 371 3.62 -19.73 -9.44
C GLY A 371 4.33 -20.98 -8.90
N LYS A 372 5.66 -21.09 -9.08
CA LYS A 372 6.49 -22.19 -8.56
C LYS A 372 7.24 -21.86 -7.28
N ARG A 373 7.20 -20.60 -6.83
CA ARG A 373 7.94 -20.17 -5.63
C ARG A 373 7.35 -20.79 -4.38
N ASP A 374 8.21 -21.09 -3.42
CA ASP A 374 7.79 -21.45 -2.07
C ASP A 374 7.54 -20.19 -1.26
N PHE A 375 6.28 -19.84 -1.08
CA PHE A 375 5.85 -18.75 -0.21
C PHE A 375 5.79 -19.16 1.27
N GLY A 376 6.30 -20.35 1.61
CA GLY A 376 6.48 -20.83 2.98
C GLY A 376 5.20 -20.86 3.79
N SER A 377 5.21 -20.19 4.94
CA SER A 377 4.08 -20.20 5.86
C SER A 377 2.83 -19.47 5.35
N ILE A 378 2.94 -18.65 4.29
CA ILE A 378 1.80 -17.93 3.72
C ILE A 378 0.82 -18.93 3.10
N THR A 379 1.29 -19.77 2.17
CA THR A 379 0.48 -20.76 1.48
C THR A 379 0.11 -21.95 2.37
N LYS A 380 1.05 -22.48 3.17
CA LYS A 380 0.81 -23.67 4.03
C LYS A 380 -0.26 -23.43 5.08
N LYS A 381 -0.43 -22.23 5.58
CA LYS A 381 -1.48 -21.93 6.56
C LYS A 381 -2.81 -21.57 5.90
N VAL A 382 -2.78 -21.16 4.64
CA VAL A 382 -3.98 -20.97 3.82
C VAL A 382 -4.58 -22.34 3.49
N ASP A 383 -3.75 -23.33 3.15
CA ASP A 383 -4.20 -24.68 2.79
C ASP A 383 -4.68 -25.53 3.97
N THR A 384 -4.28 -25.22 5.20
CA THR A 384 -4.61 -26.02 6.41
C THR A 384 -5.60 -25.32 7.32
N SER A 385 -6.09 -24.15 6.95
CA SER A 385 -7.06 -23.45 7.79
C SER A 385 -8.45 -24.02 7.57
N GLU A 386 -9.04 -24.57 8.61
CA GLU A 386 -10.48 -24.65 8.75
C GLU A 386 -11.08 -23.28 8.40
N VAL A 387 -12.19 -23.23 7.79
CA VAL A 387 -12.69 -22.07 7.07
C VAL A 387 -13.17 -20.94 7.93
N SER A 388 -13.76 -21.28 9.07
CA SER A 388 -13.86 -20.28 10.14
C SER A 388 -12.48 -19.84 10.60
N GLY A 389 -11.46 -20.59 10.25
CA GLY A 389 -10.07 -20.36 10.51
C GLY A 389 -9.29 -19.63 9.42
N PHE A 390 -9.75 -19.54 8.14
CA PHE A 390 -8.93 -18.83 7.15
C PHE A 390 -8.85 -17.34 7.42
N THR A 391 -9.98 -16.67 7.55
CA THR A 391 -10.00 -15.28 7.98
C THR A 391 -9.44 -15.12 9.38
N ARG A 392 -9.78 -15.97 10.34
CA ARG A 392 -9.29 -15.88 11.71
C ARG A 392 -7.81 -16.24 11.85
N ALA A 393 -7.30 -17.24 11.15
CA ALA A 393 -5.87 -17.57 11.21
C ALA A 393 -5.02 -16.55 10.46
N ALA A 394 -5.55 -15.96 9.40
CA ALA A 394 -4.94 -14.84 8.73
C ALA A 394 -4.95 -13.59 9.61
N ASP A 395 -6.08 -13.30 10.28
CA ASP A 395 -6.21 -12.19 11.21
C ASP A 395 -5.35 -12.39 12.46
N ALA A 396 -5.39 -13.56 13.07
CA ALA A 396 -4.54 -13.89 14.22
C ALA A 396 -3.05 -13.79 13.90
N ARG A 397 -2.65 -14.06 12.66
CA ARG A 397 -1.29 -13.80 12.19
C ARG A 397 -0.99 -12.33 12.06
N MET A 398 -1.89 -11.57 11.48
CA MET A 398 -1.75 -10.13 11.32
C MET A 398 -1.75 -9.44 12.68
N GLU A 399 -2.61 -9.86 13.62
CA GLU A 399 -2.60 -9.41 15.01
C GLU A 399 -1.27 -9.74 15.72
N ASN A 400 -0.78 -10.97 15.60
CA ASN A 400 0.51 -11.39 16.16
C ASN A 400 1.70 -10.61 15.55
N TYR A 401 1.54 -10.02 14.40
CA TYR A 401 2.54 -9.19 13.73
C TYR A 401 2.34 -7.70 13.95
N GLY A 402 1.34 -7.28 14.72
CA GLY A 402 1.05 -5.89 15.01
C GLY A 402 0.15 -5.20 13.99
N PHE A 403 -0.42 -5.93 13.04
CA PHE A 403 -1.54 -5.46 12.23
C PHE A 403 -2.82 -5.61 13.05
N THR A 404 -3.48 -4.52 13.34
CA THR A 404 -4.79 -4.51 13.98
C THR A 404 -5.86 -4.47 12.91
N GLY A 405 -6.74 -5.45 12.92
CA GLY A 405 -7.96 -5.46 12.13
C GLY A 405 -8.03 -6.55 11.06
N LEU A 406 -9.25 -6.86 10.70
CA LEU A 406 -9.68 -7.75 9.62
C LEU A 406 -9.29 -7.21 8.23
N GLY A 407 -8.03 -6.76 8.09
CA GLY A 407 -7.52 -5.97 7.01
C GLY A 407 -7.75 -6.50 5.61
N GLY A 408 -6.72 -6.44 4.81
CA GLY A 408 -6.80 -6.71 3.38
C GLY A 408 -6.96 -8.18 2.99
N ILE A 409 -6.66 -9.15 3.88
CA ILE A 409 -6.58 -10.56 3.48
C ILE A 409 -7.86 -11.09 2.84
N PRO A 410 -9.07 -10.87 3.40
CA PRO A 410 -10.30 -11.31 2.76
C PRO A 410 -10.53 -10.67 1.38
N PHE A 411 -10.15 -9.39 1.21
CA PHE A 411 -10.28 -8.69 -0.07
C PHE A 411 -9.32 -9.24 -1.12
N ILE A 412 -8.07 -9.48 -0.73
CA ILE A 412 -7.08 -10.06 -1.63
C ILE A 412 -7.47 -11.51 -1.98
N SER A 413 -7.85 -12.33 -1.00
CA SER A 413 -8.23 -13.72 -1.22
C SER A 413 -9.44 -13.85 -2.14
N SER A 414 -10.52 -13.09 -1.88
CA SER A 414 -11.71 -13.11 -2.73
C SER A 414 -11.41 -12.56 -4.13
N GLY A 415 -10.65 -11.46 -4.21
CA GLY A 415 -10.23 -10.85 -5.48
C GLY A 415 -9.36 -11.77 -6.32
N MET A 416 -8.50 -12.56 -5.69
CA MET A 416 -7.66 -13.58 -6.31
C MET A 416 -8.40 -14.91 -6.53
N ASN A 417 -9.73 -14.91 -6.40
CA ASN A 417 -10.58 -16.09 -6.58
C ASN A 417 -10.14 -17.29 -5.72
N TYR A 418 -9.52 -17.00 -4.58
CA TYR A 418 -9.19 -18.03 -3.62
C TYR A 418 -10.46 -18.46 -2.89
N PHE A 419 -10.85 -19.68 -3.13
CA PHE A 419 -12.01 -20.30 -2.53
C PHE A 419 -11.52 -21.50 -1.72
N PRO A 420 -11.47 -21.38 -0.38
CA PRO A 420 -10.95 -22.46 0.44
C PRO A 420 -11.85 -23.68 0.32
N THR A 421 -11.28 -24.76 -0.24
CA THR A 421 -12.01 -26.02 -0.50
C THR A 421 -12.32 -26.80 0.78
N ASP A 422 -11.59 -26.53 1.85
CA ASP A 422 -11.72 -27.14 3.18
C ASP A 422 -12.47 -26.24 4.17
N ASN A 423 -13.36 -25.41 3.68
CA ASN A 423 -14.31 -24.63 4.45
C ASN A 423 -15.32 -25.54 5.15
N ASN A 424 -15.11 -25.74 6.46
CA ASN A 424 -16.03 -26.55 7.26
C ASN A 424 -17.48 -26.10 7.16
N SER A 425 -17.73 -24.79 7.00
CA SER A 425 -19.07 -24.26 6.78
C SER A 425 -19.62 -24.63 5.41
N LEU A 426 -18.77 -24.66 4.37
CA LEU A 426 -19.15 -25.10 3.03
C LEU A 426 -19.28 -26.63 2.95
N TYR A 427 -18.44 -27.37 3.65
CA TYR A 427 -18.56 -28.83 3.78
C TYR A 427 -19.83 -29.22 4.52
N ALA A 428 -20.09 -28.61 5.68
CA ALA A 428 -21.33 -28.82 6.40
C ALA A 428 -22.57 -28.50 5.55
N TYR A 429 -22.46 -27.48 4.69
CA TYR A 429 -23.49 -27.13 3.73
C TYR A 429 -23.70 -28.21 2.65
N ASN A 430 -22.64 -28.76 2.08
CA ASN A 430 -22.74 -29.78 1.05
C ASN A 430 -23.32 -31.12 1.57
N ASP A 431 -23.04 -31.47 2.83
CA ASP A 431 -23.35 -32.77 3.38
C ASP A 431 -24.66 -32.84 4.18
N ILE A 432 -25.10 -31.73 4.79
CA ILE A 432 -26.12 -31.82 5.83
C ILE A 432 -27.54 -31.43 5.36
N CYS A 433 -27.73 -30.44 4.43
CA CYS A 433 -29.08 -29.99 4.11
C CYS A 433 -29.19 -29.20 2.80
N LYS A 434 -29.36 -29.92 1.68
CA LYS A 434 -29.27 -29.27 0.36
C LYS A 434 -30.33 -28.23 0.02
N GLU A 435 -31.57 -28.35 0.47
CA GLU A 435 -32.65 -27.42 0.08
C GLU A 435 -32.91 -26.35 1.16
N GLU A 436 -32.99 -26.72 2.43
CA GLU A 436 -33.27 -25.79 3.54
C GLU A 436 -32.18 -24.72 3.69
N TRP A 437 -30.91 -25.09 3.53
CA TRP A 437 -29.79 -24.16 3.58
C TRP A 437 -29.66 -23.29 2.33
N LYS A 438 -30.07 -23.75 1.17
CA LYS A 438 -30.08 -22.93 -0.06
C LYS A 438 -30.94 -21.68 0.09
N GLU A 439 -32.13 -21.82 0.64
CA GLU A 439 -33.03 -20.66 0.88
C GLU A 439 -32.39 -19.68 1.86
N LYS A 440 -31.75 -20.16 2.90
CA LYS A 440 -31.05 -19.30 3.87
C LYS A 440 -29.88 -18.53 3.24
N TYR A 441 -29.06 -19.22 2.42
CA TYR A 441 -27.94 -18.58 1.75
C TYR A 441 -28.37 -17.66 0.60
N LYS A 442 -29.47 -18.00 -0.06
CA LYS A 442 -30.10 -17.09 -1.01
C LYS A 442 -30.54 -15.81 -0.35
N LEU A 443 -31.20 -15.90 0.82
CA LEU A 443 -31.58 -14.73 1.60
C LEU A 443 -30.34 -13.89 2.03
N ALA A 444 -29.24 -14.52 2.41
CA ALA A 444 -27.99 -13.83 2.72
C ALA A 444 -27.44 -13.11 1.49
N ALA A 445 -27.42 -13.75 0.32
CA ALA A 445 -27.01 -13.14 -0.95
C ALA A 445 -27.90 -11.95 -1.34
N ASP A 446 -29.22 -12.10 -1.24
CA ASP A 446 -30.18 -11.05 -1.53
C ASP A 446 -30.01 -9.86 -0.59
N ASN A 447 -29.70 -10.09 0.69
CA ASN A 447 -29.40 -9.04 1.66
C ASN A 447 -28.10 -8.27 1.33
N LEU A 448 -27.05 -8.96 0.85
CA LEU A 448 -25.83 -8.30 0.40
C LEU A 448 -26.11 -7.38 -0.80
N ASP A 449 -26.84 -7.87 -1.80
CA ASP A 449 -27.18 -7.09 -2.99
C ASP A 449 -28.10 -5.91 -2.66
N LYS A 450 -29.02 -6.08 -1.71
CA LYS A 450 -29.87 -5.01 -1.21
C LYS A 450 -29.06 -3.92 -0.53
N LYS A 451 -28.15 -4.26 0.39
CA LYS A 451 -27.26 -3.30 1.06
C LYS A 451 -26.41 -2.53 0.04
N LYS A 452 -25.82 -3.22 -0.92
CA LYS A 452 -25.05 -2.60 -2.01
C LYS A 452 -25.87 -1.57 -2.80
N ALA A 453 -27.11 -1.90 -3.14
CA ALA A 453 -28.02 -0.99 -3.83
C ALA A 453 -28.42 0.24 -2.96
N GLU A 454 -28.66 0.04 -1.67
CA GLU A 454 -28.93 1.12 -0.71
C GLU A 454 -27.73 2.09 -0.61
N TRP A 455 -26.49 1.59 -0.51
CA TRP A 455 -25.31 2.44 -0.46
C TRP A 455 -25.10 3.23 -1.75
N LYS A 456 -25.38 2.62 -2.90
CA LYS A 456 -25.33 3.31 -4.20
C LYS A 456 -26.33 4.45 -4.27
N GLU A 457 -27.55 4.28 -3.77
CA GLU A 457 -28.56 5.34 -3.75
C GLU A 457 -28.17 6.48 -2.79
N ILE A 458 -27.58 6.16 -1.62
CA ILE A 458 -27.07 7.17 -0.67
C ILE A 458 -26.07 8.12 -1.32
N VAL A 459 -25.14 7.60 -2.13
CA VAL A 459 -24.07 8.42 -2.74
C VAL A 459 -24.46 9.03 -4.09
N LYS A 460 -25.68 8.83 -4.56
CA LYS A 460 -26.13 9.21 -5.90
C LYS A 460 -25.89 10.67 -6.23
N ASP A 461 -26.19 11.57 -5.30
CA ASP A 461 -26.08 13.01 -5.48
C ASP A 461 -24.74 13.60 -4.98
N CYS A 462 -23.82 12.74 -4.51
CA CYS A 462 -22.49 13.19 -4.12
C CYS A 462 -21.68 13.68 -5.34
N PRO A 463 -20.83 14.72 -5.17
CA PRO A 463 -19.98 15.21 -6.26
C PRO A 463 -18.94 14.17 -6.66
N THR A 464 -18.48 14.24 -7.91
CA THR A 464 -17.26 13.50 -8.31
C THR A 464 -16.06 14.03 -7.55
N MET A 465 -14.99 13.24 -7.43
CA MET A 465 -13.76 13.71 -6.79
C MET A 465 -13.20 14.95 -7.47
N TYR A 466 -13.26 15.02 -8.81
CA TYR A 466 -12.82 16.19 -9.55
C TYR A 466 -13.62 17.44 -9.17
N ASP A 467 -14.95 17.36 -9.15
CA ASP A 467 -15.82 18.52 -8.83
C ASP A 467 -15.62 18.97 -7.38
N TYR A 468 -15.56 18.02 -6.43
CA TYR A 468 -15.29 18.31 -5.03
C TYR A 468 -13.93 19.02 -4.83
N LEU A 469 -12.86 18.48 -5.39
CA LEU A 469 -11.52 19.06 -5.27
C LEU A 469 -11.42 20.43 -5.93
N LYS A 470 -12.09 20.62 -7.07
CA LYS A 470 -12.17 21.91 -7.75
C LYS A 470 -12.85 22.96 -6.90
N GLU A 471 -13.97 22.61 -6.25
CA GLU A 471 -14.76 23.54 -5.44
C GLU A 471 -14.07 23.86 -4.10
N HIS A 472 -13.55 22.85 -3.39
CA HIS A 472 -13.15 23.00 -1.99
C HIS A 472 -11.64 23.13 -1.76
N ILE A 473 -10.79 22.66 -2.68
CA ILE A 473 -9.34 22.57 -2.46
C ILE A 473 -8.54 23.38 -3.48
N HIS A 474 -8.69 23.09 -4.76
CA HIS A 474 -7.79 23.62 -5.80
C HIS A 474 -8.29 24.92 -6.44
N GLY A 475 -9.60 25.13 -6.50
CA GLY A 475 -10.22 26.25 -7.20
C GLY A 475 -10.38 25.98 -8.72
N THR A 476 -10.72 27.02 -9.45
CA THR A 476 -10.79 26.96 -10.93
C THR A 476 -9.38 26.87 -11.51
N ASP A 477 -9.20 26.04 -12.53
CA ASP A 477 -7.96 25.93 -13.30
C ASP A 477 -7.57 27.25 -13.94
#